data_c522a11665fc9853aa22b309f7b14c53
#
_entry.id   c522a11665fc9853aa22b309f7b14c53
#
_cell.length_a   1.000
_cell.length_b   1.000
_cell.length_c   1.000
_cell.angle_alpha   90.00
_cell.angle_beta   90.00
_cell.angle_gamma   90.00
#
_symmetry.space_group_name_H-M   'P 1'
#
loop_
_entity.id
_entity.type
_entity.pdbx_description
1 polymer ?
#
loop_
_entity_poly.entity_id
_entity_poly.type
_entity_poly.pdbx_seq_one_letter_code
_entity_poly.pdbx_strand_id
1 'polypeptide(L)'
;AVNTMDSMFGYKNEKYIEFGYFPAKLDDVFNYIPARLSGYLITIASFILGLDYKNSLKIYKRDKNNHSSPNSAHPEAAVAGALNIQLGGANYYFGKLVEKPTIGDCKEKVSIDKVNDVNNILYCSAILGCIMSLIIKFIVS
;
A
#
# COMPACT_ATOMS: atom_id res chain seq x y z
N ALA A 1 12.26 -4.97 -12.86
CA ALA A 1 13.52 -4.24 -13.13
C ALA A 1 13.58 -2.93 -12.34
N VAL A 2 12.63 -2.00 -12.50
CA VAL A 2 12.66 -0.68 -11.82
C VAL A 2 12.66 -0.83 -10.30
N ASN A 3 11.74 -1.59 -9.73
CA ASN A 3 11.67 -1.85 -8.29
C ASN A 3 12.95 -2.53 -7.74
N THR A 4 13.57 -3.41 -8.52
CA THR A 4 14.85 -4.03 -8.15
C THR A 4 15.98 -3.00 -8.14
N MET A 5 15.99 -2.06 -9.09
CA MET A 5 16.97 -0.98 -9.13
C MET A 5 16.81 -0.05 -7.92
N ASP A 6 15.57 0.32 -7.56
CA ASP A 6 15.31 1.11 -6.35
C ASP A 6 15.78 0.36 -5.09
N SER A 7 15.45 -0.91 -4.95
CA SER A 7 15.84 -1.72 -3.79
C SER A 7 17.37 -1.91 -3.67
N MET A 8 18.10 -1.94 -4.78
CA MET A 8 19.55 -2.11 -4.77
C MET A 8 20.32 -0.80 -4.63
N PHE A 9 19.83 0.29 -5.21
CA PHE A 9 20.55 1.57 -5.30
C PHE A 9 19.87 2.71 -4.57
N GLY A 10 18.58 2.58 -4.18
CA GLY A 10 17.79 3.61 -3.51
C GLY A 10 18.14 3.82 -2.02
N TYR A 11 19.06 3.03 -1.44
CA TYR A 11 19.53 3.23 -0.08
C TYR A 11 20.34 4.53 0.01
N LYS A 12 19.96 5.40 0.96
CA LYS A 12 20.66 6.65 1.31
C LYS A 12 22.00 6.34 2.00
N ASN A 13 22.93 5.73 1.28
CA ASN A 13 24.34 5.69 1.66
C ASN A 13 25.01 6.95 1.08
N GLU A 14 25.82 7.65 1.87
CA GLU A 14 26.51 8.87 1.46
C GLU A 14 27.26 8.74 0.12
N LYS A 15 27.67 7.51 -0.22
CA LYS A 15 28.41 7.19 -1.44
C LYS A 15 27.53 7.04 -2.71
N TYR A 16 26.20 6.89 -2.58
CA TYR A 16 25.29 6.57 -3.69
C TYR A 16 24.03 7.43 -3.72
N ILE A 17 23.97 8.53 -2.97
CA ILE A 17 22.81 9.41 -2.85
C ILE A 17 22.30 9.90 -4.22
N GLU A 18 23.23 10.29 -5.10
CA GLU A 18 22.85 10.79 -6.45
C GLU A 18 22.43 9.66 -7.39
N PHE A 19 23.08 8.49 -7.29
CA PHE A 19 22.76 7.32 -8.12
C PHE A 19 21.43 6.67 -7.72
N GLY A 20 21.08 6.65 -6.43
CA GLY A 20 19.82 6.08 -5.92
C GLY A 20 18.60 6.95 -6.18
N TYR A 21 18.78 8.26 -6.39
CA TYR A 21 17.68 9.20 -6.59
C TYR A 21 16.87 8.90 -7.88
N PHE A 22 17.56 8.62 -8.98
CA PHE A 22 16.90 8.39 -10.28
C PHE A 22 16.06 7.10 -10.29
N PRO A 23 16.57 5.92 -9.86
CA PRO A 23 15.78 4.71 -9.72
C PRO A 23 14.56 4.88 -8.80
N ALA A 24 14.71 5.56 -7.64
CA ALA A 24 13.61 5.79 -6.72
C ALA A 24 12.51 6.66 -7.35
N LYS A 25 12.88 7.71 -8.07
CA LYS A 25 11.91 8.55 -8.79
C LYS A 25 11.22 7.82 -9.94
N LEU A 26 11.96 6.97 -10.64
CA LEU A 26 11.40 6.16 -11.71
C LEU A 26 10.39 5.15 -11.15
N ASP A 27 10.71 4.52 -10.03
CA ASP A 27 9.81 3.61 -9.30
C ASP A 27 8.53 4.33 -8.86
N ASP A 28 8.65 5.53 -8.30
CA ASP A 28 7.51 6.37 -7.92
C ASP A 28 6.57 6.65 -9.11
N VAL A 29 7.11 6.94 -10.29
CA VAL A 29 6.34 7.22 -11.50
C VAL A 29 5.63 5.96 -12.01
N PHE A 30 6.34 4.84 -12.12
CA PHE A 30 5.74 3.59 -12.61
C PHE A 30 4.69 3.01 -11.67
N ASN A 31 4.86 3.19 -10.36
CA ASN A 31 3.90 2.73 -9.37
C ASN A 31 2.76 3.72 -9.10
N TYR A 32 2.77 4.90 -9.73
CA TYR A 32 1.76 5.94 -9.48
C TYR A 32 0.32 5.46 -9.75
N ILE A 33 0.07 4.92 -10.95
CA ILE A 33 -1.25 4.40 -11.34
C ILE A 33 -1.58 3.10 -10.60
N PRO A 34 -0.70 2.08 -10.57
CA PRO A 34 -0.95 0.84 -9.83
C PRO A 34 -1.30 1.05 -8.35
N ALA A 35 -0.60 1.93 -7.65
CA ALA A 35 -0.87 2.19 -6.23
C ALA A 35 -2.27 2.76 -5.99
N ARG A 36 -2.72 3.68 -6.83
CA ARG A 36 -4.07 4.26 -6.69
C ARG A 36 -5.15 3.25 -7.02
N LEU A 37 -4.92 2.45 -8.05
CA LEU A 37 -5.82 1.39 -8.44
C LEU A 37 -5.94 0.32 -7.35
N SER A 38 -4.80 -0.08 -6.73
CA SER A 38 -4.80 -1.07 -5.66
C SER A 38 -5.67 -0.65 -4.48
N GLY A 39 -5.66 0.63 -4.08
CA GLY A 39 -6.52 1.14 -3.01
C GLY A 39 -8.02 0.92 -3.27
N TYR A 40 -8.46 1.13 -4.52
CA TYR A 40 -9.85 0.85 -4.91
C TYR A 40 -10.14 -0.64 -5.03
N LEU A 41 -9.23 -1.42 -5.60
CA LEU A 41 -9.38 -2.87 -5.72
C LEU A 41 -9.46 -3.55 -4.35
N ILE A 42 -8.66 -3.10 -3.39
CA ILE A 42 -8.69 -3.55 -1.99
C ILE A 42 -10.04 -3.21 -1.35
N THR A 43 -10.58 -2.02 -1.59
CA THR A 43 -11.90 -1.64 -1.08
C THR A 43 -13.01 -2.54 -1.64
N ILE A 44 -12.96 -2.87 -2.94
CA ILE A 44 -13.90 -3.79 -3.59
C ILE A 44 -13.72 -5.22 -3.04
N ALA A 45 -12.47 -5.68 -2.90
CA ALA A 45 -12.16 -6.98 -2.29
C ALA A 45 -12.71 -7.06 -0.86
N SER A 46 -12.57 -6.00 -0.07
CA SER A 46 -13.12 -5.93 1.28
C SER A 46 -14.64 -6.08 1.31
N PHE A 47 -15.35 -5.51 0.32
CA PHE A 47 -16.79 -5.72 0.16
C PHE A 47 -17.12 -7.17 -0.13
N ILE A 48 -16.41 -7.81 -1.07
CA ILE A 48 -16.63 -9.21 -1.46
C ILE A 48 -16.38 -10.15 -0.28
N LEU A 49 -15.36 -9.87 0.53
CA LEU A 49 -14.97 -10.67 1.69
C LEU A 49 -15.80 -10.39 2.96
N GLY A 50 -16.79 -9.49 2.88
CA GLY A 50 -17.64 -9.14 4.04
C GLY A 50 -16.93 -8.33 5.13
N LEU A 51 -15.81 -7.67 4.80
CA LEU A 51 -15.06 -6.77 5.68
C LEU A 51 -15.63 -5.34 5.64
N ASP A 52 -15.11 -4.45 6.48
CA ASP A 52 -15.58 -3.06 6.55
C ASP A 52 -15.11 -2.21 5.35
N TYR A 53 -15.71 -2.44 4.18
CA TYR A 53 -15.39 -1.70 2.95
C TYR A 53 -15.70 -0.21 3.04
N LYS A 54 -16.70 0.19 3.86
CA LYS A 54 -17.05 1.61 4.04
C LYS A 54 -15.92 2.33 4.78
N ASN A 55 -15.41 1.72 5.83
CA ASN A 55 -14.28 2.26 6.57
C ASN A 55 -12.99 2.16 5.73
N SER A 56 -12.80 1.08 4.95
CA SER A 56 -11.71 0.97 3.97
C SER A 56 -11.64 2.19 3.05
N LEU A 57 -12.76 2.55 2.40
CA LEU A 57 -12.82 3.70 1.50
C LEU A 57 -12.62 5.04 2.24
N LYS A 58 -13.18 5.16 3.45
CA LYS A 58 -13.04 6.36 4.29
C LYS A 58 -11.58 6.60 4.65
N ILE A 59 -10.90 5.59 5.20
CA ILE A 59 -9.51 5.67 5.63
C ILE A 59 -8.59 5.85 4.41
N TYR A 60 -8.84 5.13 3.31
CA TYR A 60 -8.11 5.32 2.07
C TYR A 60 -8.13 6.78 1.60
N LYS A 61 -9.29 7.41 1.55
CA LYS A 61 -9.41 8.82 1.14
C LYS A 61 -8.71 9.78 2.09
N ARG A 62 -8.72 9.50 3.40
CA ARG A 62 -8.12 10.34 4.43
C ARG A 62 -6.59 10.21 4.47
N ASP A 63 -6.08 8.97 4.46
CA ASP A 63 -4.70 8.66 4.86
C ASP A 63 -3.78 8.25 3.70
N LYS A 64 -4.27 8.20 2.47
CA LYS A 64 -3.49 7.78 1.28
C LYS A 64 -2.20 8.57 1.02
N ASN A 65 -1.98 9.67 1.72
CA ASN A 65 -0.79 10.50 1.62
C ASN A 65 0.08 10.44 2.90
N ASN A 66 -0.29 9.63 3.90
CA ASN A 66 0.40 9.55 5.19
C ASN A 66 1.60 8.59 5.15
N HIS A 67 2.43 8.69 4.13
CA HIS A 67 3.66 7.91 4.01
C HIS A 67 4.74 8.71 3.28
N SER A 68 6.01 8.43 3.55
CA SER A 68 7.14 9.07 2.87
C SER A 68 7.22 8.74 1.37
N SER A 69 6.80 7.55 0.96
CA SER A 69 6.61 7.19 -0.45
C SER A 69 5.23 7.64 -0.91
N PRO A 70 5.10 8.25 -2.08
CA PRO A 70 3.82 8.72 -2.61
C PRO A 70 2.87 7.59 -3.02
N ASN A 71 3.33 6.34 -3.00
CA ASN A 71 2.60 5.17 -3.46
C ASN A 71 2.22 4.20 -2.35
N SER A 72 3.05 4.06 -1.30
CA SER A 72 2.89 3.03 -0.26
C SER A 72 1.62 3.20 0.56
N ALA A 73 1.24 4.43 0.91
CA ALA A 73 0.05 4.67 1.73
C ALA A 73 -1.27 4.25 1.06
N HIS A 74 -1.31 4.12 -0.27
CA HIS A 74 -2.56 3.79 -0.98
C HIS A 74 -3.11 2.40 -0.58
N PRO A 75 -2.37 1.29 -0.77
CA PRO A 75 -2.84 -0.02 -0.33
C PRO A 75 -2.90 -0.12 1.20
N GLU A 76 -1.94 0.44 1.93
CA GLU A 76 -1.89 0.40 3.40
C GLU A 76 -3.13 1.01 4.02
N ALA A 77 -3.56 2.19 3.57
CA ALA A 77 -4.74 2.87 4.10
C ALA A 77 -6.03 2.10 3.82
N ALA A 78 -6.16 1.51 2.63
CA ALA A 78 -7.32 0.70 2.29
C ALA A 78 -7.42 -0.55 3.17
N VAL A 79 -6.31 -1.27 3.38
CA VAL A 79 -6.25 -2.45 4.27
C VAL A 79 -6.49 -2.05 5.73
N ALA A 80 -5.81 -1.02 6.22
CA ALA A 80 -5.98 -0.54 7.60
C ALA A 80 -7.44 -0.20 7.91
N GLY A 81 -8.12 0.45 6.96
CA GLY A 81 -9.54 0.76 7.08
C GLY A 81 -10.42 -0.48 7.04
N ALA A 82 -10.16 -1.44 6.15
CA ALA A 82 -10.92 -2.68 6.03
C ALA A 82 -10.87 -3.54 7.31
N LEU A 83 -9.71 -3.55 7.96
CA LEU A 83 -9.44 -4.37 9.15
C LEU A 83 -9.62 -3.60 10.47
N ASN A 84 -9.97 -2.31 10.42
CA ASN A 84 -10.14 -1.45 11.58
C ASN A 84 -8.88 -1.35 12.47
N ILE A 85 -7.69 -1.43 11.87
CA ILE A 85 -6.40 -1.38 12.56
C ILE A 85 -5.66 -0.07 12.25
N GLN A 86 -4.68 0.25 13.08
CA GLN A 86 -3.76 1.36 12.85
C GLN A 86 -2.38 0.85 12.50
N LEU A 87 -1.76 1.45 11.49
CA LEU A 87 -0.39 1.22 11.05
C LEU A 87 0.45 2.48 11.29
N GLY A 88 1.77 2.34 11.29
CA GLY A 88 2.69 3.47 11.49
C GLY A 88 2.80 3.89 12.96
N GLY A 89 3.01 5.20 13.18
CA GLY A 89 3.24 5.76 14.51
C GLY A 89 4.71 5.68 14.95
N ALA A 90 4.96 6.00 16.23
CA ALA A 90 6.29 6.02 16.80
C ALA A 90 6.86 4.60 16.93
N ASN A 91 8.07 4.38 16.44
CA ASN A 91 8.74 3.09 16.52
C ASN A 91 10.26 3.26 16.75
N TYR A 92 10.89 2.27 17.40
CA TYR A 92 12.33 2.30 17.65
C TYR A 92 13.09 1.67 16.48
N TYR A 93 13.98 2.43 15.85
CA TYR A 93 14.92 1.96 14.82
C TYR A 93 16.34 2.17 15.32
N PHE A 94 17.10 1.09 15.48
CA PHE A 94 18.49 1.13 15.98
C PHE A 94 18.63 1.94 17.28
N GLY A 95 17.67 1.79 18.21
CA GLY A 95 17.66 2.47 19.51
C GLY A 95 17.21 3.95 19.48
N LYS A 96 16.84 4.47 18.32
CA LYS A 96 16.30 5.84 18.18
C LYS A 96 14.80 5.78 17.93
N LEU A 97 14.04 6.61 18.65
CA LEU A 97 12.61 6.76 18.41
C LEU A 97 12.42 7.54 17.10
N VAL A 98 11.72 6.93 16.16
CA VAL A 98 11.34 7.55 14.88
C VAL A 98 9.83 7.65 14.84
N GLU A 99 9.31 8.86 14.77
CA GLU A 99 7.89 9.12 14.57
C GLU A 99 7.54 9.03 13.09
N LYS A 100 6.54 8.23 12.77
CA LYS A 100 5.94 8.13 11.43
C LYS A 100 4.48 8.52 11.51
N PRO A 101 3.92 9.12 10.44
CA PRO A 101 2.48 9.34 10.37
C PRO A 101 1.70 8.03 10.61
N THR A 102 0.56 8.14 11.25
CA THR A 102 -0.35 7.00 11.44
C THR A 102 -1.28 6.86 10.24
N ILE A 103 -1.63 5.61 9.93
CA ILE A 103 -2.56 5.22 8.86
C ILE A 103 -3.63 4.33 9.50
N GLY A 104 -4.90 4.69 9.33
CA GLY A 104 -6.01 3.98 9.95
C GLY A 104 -6.33 4.43 11.37
N ASP A 105 -7.32 3.79 11.95
CA ASP A 105 -7.80 4.03 13.31
C ASP A 105 -7.61 2.77 14.15
N CYS A 106 -7.08 2.89 15.37
CA CYS A 106 -6.86 1.78 16.29
C CYS A 106 -8.18 1.36 16.97
N LYS A 107 -9.10 0.75 16.20
CA LYS A 107 -10.35 0.20 16.73
C LYS A 107 -10.17 -1.26 17.16
N GLU A 108 -9.32 -1.99 16.45
CA GLU A 108 -8.99 -3.38 16.75
C GLU A 108 -7.47 -3.55 16.89
N LYS A 109 -7.06 -4.50 17.72
CA LYS A 109 -5.65 -4.85 17.88
C LYS A 109 -5.18 -5.68 16.69
N VAL A 110 -3.93 -5.44 16.28
CA VAL A 110 -3.26 -6.29 15.29
C VAL A 110 -3.04 -7.68 15.92
N SER A 111 -3.54 -8.72 15.27
CA SER A 111 -3.42 -10.12 15.69
C SER A 111 -2.98 -11.00 14.52
N ILE A 112 -2.58 -12.23 14.80
CA ILE A 112 -2.20 -13.20 13.77
C ILE A 112 -3.38 -13.51 12.83
N ASP A 113 -4.61 -13.51 13.33
CA ASP A 113 -5.80 -13.76 12.51
C ASP A 113 -5.97 -12.71 11.40
N LYS A 114 -5.59 -11.45 11.71
CA LYS A 114 -5.60 -10.36 10.71
C LYS A 114 -4.66 -10.61 9.53
N VAL A 115 -3.61 -11.42 9.71
CA VAL A 115 -2.71 -11.81 8.61
C VAL A 115 -3.45 -12.63 7.55
N ASN A 116 -4.34 -13.52 7.98
CA ASN A 116 -5.17 -14.30 7.05
C ASN A 116 -6.14 -13.39 6.29
N ASP A 117 -6.75 -12.41 6.96
CA ASP A 117 -7.62 -11.43 6.31
C ASP A 117 -6.85 -10.60 5.27
N VAL A 118 -5.62 -10.16 5.61
CA VAL A 118 -4.74 -9.45 4.66
C VAL A 118 -4.42 -10.32 3.44
N ASN A 119 -4.10 -11.60 3.65
CA ASN A 119 -3.84 -12.54 2.55
C ASN A 119 -5.07 -12.71 1.66
N ASN A 120 -6.26 -12.87 2.26
CA ASN A 120 -7.52 -12.97 1.51
C ASN A 120 -7.79 -11.69 0.69
N ILE A 121 -7.57 -10.51 1.27
CA ILE A 121 -7.67 -9.23 0.55
C ILE A 121 -6.68 -9.19 -0.61
N LEU A 122 -5.42 -9.60 -0.38
CA LEU A 122 -4.37 -9.63 -1.40
C LEU A 122 -4.78 -10.50 -2.59
N TYR A 123 -5.17 -11.75 -2.35
CA TYR A 123 -5.58 -12.67 -3.43
C TYR A 123 -6.83 -12.17 -4.16
N CYS A 124 -7.84 -11.73 -3.43
CA CYS A 124 -9.07 -11.22 -4.03
C CYS A 124 -8.79 -9.97 -4.89
N SER A 125 -8.03 -9.01 -4.39
CA SER A 125 -7.67 -7.81 -5.15
C SER A 125 -6.79 -8.11 -6.37
N ALA A 126 -5.89 -9.10 -6.28
CA ALA A 126 -5.07 -9.53 -7.40
C ALA A 126 -5.93 -10.17 -8.51
N ILE A 127 -6.88 -11.04 -8.15
CA ILE A 127 -7.83 -11.64 -9.11
C ILE A 127 -8.65 -10.55 -9.80
N LEU A 128 -9.18 -9.59 -9.05
CA LEU A 128 -9.92 -8.45 -9.62
C LEU A 128 -9.06 -7.64 -10.59
N GLY A 129 -7.80 -7.40 -10.25
CA GLY A 129 -6.84 -6.71 -11.13
C GLY A 129 -6.55 -7.49 -12.42
N CYS A 130 -6.41 -8.81 -12.34
CA CYS A 130 -6.25 -9.68 -13.51
C CYS A 130 -7.50 -9.65 -14.42
N ILE A 131 -8.68 -9.77 -13.85
CA ILE A 131 -9.95 -9.72 -14.60
C ILE A 131 -10.07 -8.36 -15.31
N MET A 132 -9.81 -7.27 -14.61
CA MET A 132 -9.85 -5.93 -15.18
C MET A 132 -8.86 -5.78 -16.34
N SER A 133 -7.63 -6.28 -16.19
CA SER A 133 -6.60 -6.23 -17.24
C SER A 133 -7.01 -7.03 -18.48
N LEU A 134 -7.64 -8.19 -18.30
CA LEU A 134 -8.16 -9.01 -19.41
C LEU A 134 -9.31 -8.31 -20.14
N ILE A 135 -10.23 -7.68 -19.41
CA ILE A 135 -11.33 -6.89 -19.99
C ILE A 135 -10.78 -5.74 -20.82
N ILE A 136 -9.82 -4.97 -20.28
CA ILE A 136 -9.19 -3.86 -21.01
C ILE A 136 -8.52 -4.38 -22.29
N LYS A 137 -7.77 -5.48 -22.21
CA LYS A 137 -7.14 -6.09 -23.38
C LYS A 137 -8.17 -6.47 -24.43
N PHE A 138 -9.29 -7.07 -24.04
CA PHE A 138 -10.34 -7.48 -24.97
C PHE A 138 -11.04 -6.31 -25.65
N ILE A 139 -11.20 -5.17 -24.95
CA ILE A 139 -11.83 -3.96 -25.51
C ILE A 139 -10.89 -3.24 -26.49
N VAL A 140 -9.58 -3.29 -26.23
CA VAL A 140 -8.57 -2.56 -27.05
C VAL A 140 -8.06 -3.41 -28.22
N SER A 141 -8.29 -4.69 -28.23
CA SER A 141 -7.92 -5.61 -29.32
C SER A 141 -8.99 -5.65 -30.41
#